data_f6cb11a57fe328b1d93f8320ca27df1e
#
_entry.id   f6cb11a57fe328b1d93f8320ca27df1e
#
_cell.length_a   1.000
_cell.length_b   1.000
_cell.length_c   1.000
_cell.angle_alpha   90.00
_cell.angle_beta   90.00
_cell.angle_gamma   90.00
#
_symmetry.space_group_name_H-M   'P 1'
#
loop_
_entity.id
_entity.type
_entity.pdbx_description
1 polymer ?
#
loop_
_entity_poly.entity_id
_entity_poly.type
_entity_poly.pdbx_seq_one_letter_code
_entity_poly.pdbx_strand_id
1 'polypeptide(L)'
;MKRNYTAIIPAFNSQDTIVQLLNSLIKLESSPSEIIVVDDASTDQTRDLATQQEGVKVLSLKENVGPGAARNIGANNAKTRWLLFIDSDCNLPLSSIENAFPTEIEEVNNIVGIMGVFAPTGPRKSPVASYKNMQRHYEIKAMRNPPETFSSSCFTITKEAYLKCSGFNEAFGKTPTEDNEFYFRLSKKGFRIKYNTEFNFIHNKHLSIKGLFRDDYLRAKAIILNILGRLGEPRGALKMDEVIRWVLELLSGIISVISLSLIAISLLAFSFSNSIIFLLSAIFSAFIIGAINYKFLQYSFKCGGVMLMTAHLLLRSIEMVAAVTGMSVISFELLFKKAKYVSNNSENK
;
A
#
# COMPACT_ATOMS: atom_id res chain seq x y z
N MET A 1 -13.33 0.14 27.57
CA MET A 1 -12.26 0.86 28.32
C MET A 1 -11.47 1.73 27.34
N LYS A 2 -11.21 3.00 27.68
CA LYS A 2 -10.38 3.88 26.86
C LYS A 2 -8.95 3.34 26.83
N ARG A 3 -8.43 2.99 25.63
CA ARG A 3 -7.06 2.48 25.49
C ARG A 3 -6.07 3.64 25.58
N ASN A 4 -4.96 3.42 26.29
CA ASN A 4 -3.86 4.39 26.35
C ASN A 4 -2.87 4.08 25.22
N TYR A 5 -2.75 4.99 24.25
CA TYR A 5 -1.91 4.81 23.07
C TYR A 5 -1.24 6.10 22.61
N THR A 6 -0.11 5.94 21.92
CA THR A 6 0.62 7.02 21.23
C THR A 6 0.35 6.95 19.73
N ALA A 7 -0.06 8.05 19.13
CA ALA A 7 -0.09 8.18 17.68
C ALA A 7 1.28 8.63 17.16
N ILE A 8 1.83 7.89 16.20
CA ILE A 8 3.15 8.12 15.58
C ILE A 8 2.93 8.43 14.11
N ILE A 9 3.38 9.60 13.67
CA ILE A 9 3.14 10.17 12.36
C ILE A 9 4.49 10.46 11.69
N PRO A 10 4.97 9.62 10.77
CA PRO A 10 6.09 9.99 9.91
C PRO A 10 5.62 11.06 8.93
N ALA A 11 6.32 12.17 8.82
CA ALA A 11 5.95 13.28 7.96
C ALA A 11 7.14 13.77 7.12
N PHE A 12 6.92 13.90 5.82
CA PHE A 12 7.86 14.49 4.88
C PHE A 12 7.10 15.25 3.79
N ASN A 13 7.28 16.57 3.74
CA ASN A 13 6.61 17.46 2.79
C ASN A 13 5.09 17.23 2.75
N SER A 14 4.45 17.34 3.92
CA SER A 14 3.04 17.05 4.16
C SER A 14 2.22 18.27 4.60
N GLN A 15 2.68 19.49 4.26
CA GLN A 15 2.03 20.74 4.68
C GLN A 15 0.52 20.80 4.34
N ASP A 16 0.11 20.15 3.25
CA ASP A 16 -1.28 20.17 2.77
C ASP A 16 -2.22 19.26 3.58
N THR A 17 -1.67 18.32 4.35
CA THR A 17 -2.44 17.23 4.99
C THR A 17 -2.24 17.13 6.49
N ILE A 18 -1.07 17.50 7.00
CA ILE A 18 -0.68 17.28 8.41
C ILE A 18 -1.66 17.89 9.41
N VAL A 19 -2.11 19.13 9.19
CA VAL A 19 -3.04 19.81 10.09
C VAL A 19 -4.39 19.11 10.12
N GLN A 20 -4.87 18.61 8.97
CA GLN A 20 -6.13 17.90 8.88
C GLN A 20 -6.06 16.57 9.63
N LEU A 21 -4.95 15.82 9.52
CA LEU A 21 -4.73 14.61 10.29
C LEU A 21 -4.71 14.88 11.79
N LEU A 22 -3.89 15.84 12.25
CA LEU A 22 -3.76 16.17 13.66
C LEU A 22 -5.10 16.58 14.28
N ASN A 23 -5.86 17.42 13.57
CA ASN A 23 -7.22 17.78 13.98
C ASN A 23 -8.17 16.57 14.05
N SER A 24 -8.01 15.60 13.15
CA SER A 24 -8.84 14.38 13.19
C SER A 24 -8.52 13.53 14.43
N LEU A 25 -7.23 13.39 14.80
CA LEU A 25 -6.78 12.63 15.95
C LEU A 25 -7.21 13.26 17.29
N ILE A 26 -7.09 14.59 17.40
CA ILE A 26 -7.45 15.33 18.61
C ILE A 26 -8.98 15.25 18.88
N LYS A 27 -9.79 15.21 17.81
CA LYS A 27 -11.26 15.15 17.89
C LYS A 27 -11.83 13.75 18.11
N LEU A 28 -11.00 12.68 18.08
CA LEU A 28 -11.49 11.33 18.37
C LEU A 28 -12.08 11.24 19.78
N GLU A 29 -13.18 10.51 19.95
CA GLU A 29 -13.77 10.23 21.26
C GLU A 29 -12.76 9.57 22.21
N SER A 30 -11.95 8.66 21.68
CA SER A 30 -10.79 8.08 22.34
C SER A 30 -9.51 8.63 21.73
N SER A 31 -9.25 9.93 21.97
CA SER A 31 -8.04 10.59 21.48
C SER A 31 -6.76 9.95 22.03
N PRO A 32 -5.64 9.99 21.29
CA PRO A 32 -4.36 9.46 21.77
C PRO A 32 -3.89 10.21 23.02
N SER A 33 -3.22 9.49 23.91
CA SER A 33 -2.61 10.10 25.11
C SER A 33 -1.34 10.88 24.78
N GLU A 34 -0.75 10.59 23.63
CA GLU A 34 0.45 11.25 23.12
C GLU A 34 0.40 11.24 21.58
N ILE A 35 0.75 12.37 20.95
CA ILE A 35 0.91 12.48 19.50
C ILE A 35 2.36 12.84 19.21
N ILE A 36 3.05 12.01 18.43
CA ILE A 36 4.44 12.23 18.01
C ILE A 36 4.46 12.36 16.49
N VAL A 37 4.81 13.53 15.99
CA VAL A 37 5.15 13.75 14.58
C VAL A 37 6.66 13.63 14.45
N VAL A 38 7.12 12.76 13.54
CA VAL A 38 8.53 12.67 13.18
C VAL A 38 8.70 13.33 11.83
N ASP A 39 9.21 14.56 11.84
CA ASP A 39 9.48 15.33 10.65
C ASP A 39 10.79 14.86 10.03
N ASP A 40 10.70 14.14 8.92
CA ASP A 40 11.79 13.48 8.21
C ASP A 40 12.54 14.45 7.29
N ALA A 41 13.01 15.58 7.85
CA ALA A 41 13.70 16.66 7.16
C ALA A 41 12.84 17.31 6.04
N SER A 42 11.60 17.69 6.35
CA SER A 42 10.75 18.44 5.41
C SER A 42 11.36 19.77 5.01
N THR A 43 11.14 20.14 3.74
CA THR A 43 11.59 21.42 3.15
C THR A 43 10.46 22.42 2.98
N ASP A 44 9.23 22.00 3.28
CA ASP A 44 8.00 22.81 3.28
C ASP A 44 7.61 23.23 4.71
N GLN A 45 6.38 23.70 4.89
CA GLN A 45 5.87 24.16 6.19
C GLN A 45 5.41 23.04 7.14
N THR A 46 5.65 21.76 6.81
CA THR A 46 5.17 20.60 7.59
C THR A 46 5.55 20.72 9.07
N ARG A 47 6.83 20.94 9.37
CA ARG A 47 7.33 21.04 10.75
C ARG A 47 6.67 22.17 11.52
N ASP A 48 6.61 23.35 10.93
CA ASP A 48 6.09 24.55 11.60
C ASP A 48 4.58 24.40 11.86
N LEU A 49 3.81 23.86 10.92
CA LEU A 49 2.40 23.57 11.06
C LEU A 49 2.12 22.50 12.15
N ALA A 50 2.94 21.45 12.23
CA ALA A 50 2.82 20.44 13.27
C ALA A 50 3.17 21.01 14.67
N THR A 51 4.20 21.84 14.77
CA THR A 51 4.66 22.46 16.03
C THR A 51 3.62 23.43 16.59
N GLN A 52 2.82 24.07 15.75
CA GLN A 52 1.75 24.97 16.17
C GLN A 52 0.54 24.23 16.77
N GLN A 53 0.45 22.90 16.64
CA GLN A 53 -0.67 22.14 17.20
C GLN A 53 -0.42 21.83 18.67
N GLU A 54 -1.35 22.25 19.55
CA GLU A 54 -1.26 21.98 20.98
C GLU A 54 -1.27 20.48 21.29
N GLY A 55 -0.41 20.03 22.21
CA GLY A 55 -0.31 18.63 22.61
C GLY A 55 0.42 17.72 21.63
N VAL A 56 1.02 18.28 20.58
CA VAL A 56 1.79 17.52 19.59
C VAL A 56 3.29 17.65 19.87
N LYS A 57 3.96 16.50 20.03
CA LYS A 57 5.43 16.43 20.11
C LYS A 57 6.02 16.27 18.71
N VAL A 58 6.86 17.20 18.28
CA VAL A 58 7.56 17.12 16.98
C VAL A 58 9.01 16.72 17.20
N LEU A 59 9.46 15.68 16.49
CA LEU A 59 10.84 15.22 16.41
C LEU A 59 11.35 15.52 15.01
N SER A 60 12.23 16.53 14.86
CA SER A 60 12.77 16.92 13.55
C SER A 60 14.10 16.25 13.28
N LEU A 61 14.23 15.62 12.12
CA LEU A 61 15.46 14.97 11.66
C LEU A 61 16.30 15.92 10.82
N LYS A 62 17.60 15.66 10.77
CA LYS A 62 18.55 16.48 9.99
C LYS A 62 18.57 16.09 8.51
N GLU A 63 18.26 14.84 8.21
CA GLU A 63 18.23 14.27 6.86
C GLU A 63 17.03 13.33 6.70
N ASN A 64 16.60 13.13 5.45
CA ASN A 64 15.49 12.27 5.14
C ASN A 64 15.94 10.80 5.16
N VAL A 65 15.57 10.09 6.23
CA VAL A 65 15.93 8.69 6.49
C VAL A 65 14.86 7.68 5.99
N GLY A 66 13.70 8.18 5.57
CA GLY A 66 12.58 7.37 5.09
C GLY A 66 11.57 6.99 6.16
N PRO A 67 10.34 6.60 5.73
CA PRO A 67 9.19 6.44 6.63
C PRO A 67 9.38 5.33 7.66
N GLY A 68 10.09 4.25 7.32
CA GLY A 68 10.37 3.15 8.24
C GLY A 68 11.22 3.60 9.43
N ALA A 69 12.34 4.28 9.17
CA ALA A 69 13.22 4.82 10.21
C ALA A 69 12.51 5.90 11.04
N ALA A 70 11.74 6.78 10.41
CA ALA A 70 10.93 7.78 11.11
C ALA A 70 9.93 7.12 12.09
N ARG A 71 9.25 6.03 11.67
CA ARG A 71 8.37 5.25 12.56
C ARG A 71 9.14 4.63 13.73
N ASN A 72 10.35 4.10 13.51
CA ASN A 72 11.21 3.56 14.57
C ASN A 72 11.55 4.63 15.62
N ILE A 73 11.95 5.83 15.16
CA ILE A 73 12.27 6.95 16.05
C ILE A 73 11.04 7.33 16.89
N GLY A 74 9.86 7.42 16.28
CA GLY A 74 8.60 7.68 16.99
C GLY A 74 8.29 6.61 18.02
N ALA A 75 8.40 5.34 17.68
CA ALA A 75 8.14 4.20 18.56
C ALA A 75 9.06 4.15 19.77
N ASN A 76 10.34 4.46 19.58
CA ASN A 76 11.32 4.53 20.68
C ASN A 76 10.98 5.65 21.68
N ASN A 77 10.45 6.77 21.19
CA ASN A 77 10.07 7.93 21.99
C ASN A 77 8.69 7.80 22.66
N ALA A 78 7.81 6.90 22.19
CA ALA A 78 6.47 6.69 22.74
C ALA A 78 6.52 6.13 24.16
N LYS A 79 5.58 6.54 25.02
CA LYS A 79 5.53 6.12 26.44
C LYS A 79 4.43 5.10 26.74
N THR A 80 3.54 4.85 25.79
CA THR A 80 2.38 3.99 25.99
C THR A 80 2.62 2.54 25.55
N ARG A 81 1.76 1.62 26.04
CA ARG A 81 1.77 0.21 25.62
C ARG A 81 1.39 0.03 24.16
N TRP A 82 0.41 0.82 23.67
CA TRP A 82 -0.11 0.74 22.33
C TRP A 82 0.43 1.85 21.47
N LEU A 83 0.82 1.50 20.24
CA LEU A 83 1.25 2.41 19.19
C LEU A 83 0.19 2.40 18.09
N LEU A 84 -0.22 3.59 17.64
CA LEU A 84 -0.95 3.80 16.40
C LEU A 84 0.01 4.45 15.42
N PHE A 85 0.39 3.75 14.38
CA PHE A 85 1.08 4.34 13.25
C PHE A 85 0.07 4.82 12.22
N ILE A 86 0.24 6.04 11.74
CA ILE A 86 -0.63 6.64 10.73
C ILE A 86 0.16 7.59 9.84
N ASP A 87 0.03 7.45 8.52
CA ASP A 87 0.71 8.30 7.55
C ASP A 87 0.14 9.74 7.59
N SER A 88 1.00 10.74 7.34
CA SER A 88 0.67 12.16 7.45
C SER A 88 -0.40 12.65 6.48
N ASP A 89 -0.71 11.87 5.45
CA ASP A 89 -1.75 12.12 4.45
C ASP A 89 -3.03 11.29 4.68
N CYS A 90 -3.18 10.69 5.87
CA CYS A 90 -4.36 9.94 6.27
C CYS A 90 -5.30 10.76 7.18
N ASN A 91 -6.57 10.38 7.19
CA ASN A 91 -7.56 10.88 8.15
C ASN A 91 -8.37 9.74 8.74
N LEU A 92 -8.65 9.82 10.05
CA LEU A 92 -9.49 8.87 10.75
C LEU A 92 -10.91 9.44 10.92
N PRO A 93 -11.97 8.72 10.54
CA PRO A 93 -13.33 9.00 10.98
C PRO A 93 -13.44 8.90 12.51
N LEU A 94 -14.31 9.70 13.12
CA LEU A 94 -14.40 9.86 14.60
C LEU A 94 -14.61 8.55 15.37
N SER A 95 -15.37 7.62 14.82
CA SER A 95 -15.71 6.32 15.44
C SER A 95 -14.74 5.18 15.08
N SER A 96 -13.78 5.38 14.17
CA SER A 96 -12.98 4.26 13.66
C SER A 96 -11.99 3.70 14.68
N ILE A 97 -11.49 4.53 15.60
CA ILE A 97 -10.43 4.15 16.55
C ILE A 97 -10.86 3.11 17.59
N GLU A 98 -12.14 3.01 17.89
CA GLU A 98 -12.65 2.04 18.88
C GLU A 98 -12.38 0.60 18.45
N ASN A 99 -12.34 0.36 17.15
CA ASN A 99 -12.11 -0.94 16.54
C ASN A 99 -10.63 -1.17 16.13
N ALA A 100 -9.74 -0.27 16.56
CA ALA A 100 -8.33 -0.30 16.21
C ALA A 100 -7.47 -1.19 17.11
N PHE A 101 -8.04 -1.78 18.16
CA PHE A 101 -7.26 -2.55 19.14
C PHE A 101 -7.83 -3.96 19.29
N PRO A 102 -6.96 -4.99 19.44
CA PRO A 102 -7.40 -6.33 19.75
C PRO A 102 -8.17 -6.42 21.05
N THR A 103 -9.11 -7.34 21.14
CA THR A 103 -9.75 -7.74 22.40
C THR A 103 -8.75 -8.54 23.26
N GLU A 104 -9.04 -8.69 24.56
CA GLU A 104 -8.19 -9.48 25.47
C GLU A 104 -8.03 -10.93 25.00
N ILE A 105 -9.10 -11.55 24.47
CA ILE A 105 -9.07 -12.91 23.93
C ILE A 105 -8.15 -12.99 22.70
N GLU A 106 -8.16 -11.95 21.86
CA GLU A 106 -7.29 -11.89 20.68
C GLU A 106 -5.83 -11.68 21.07
N GLU A 107 -5.55 -10.87 22.11
CA GLU A 107 -4.19 -10.70 22.64
C GLU A 107 -3.62 -12.04 23.16
N VAL A 108 -4.40 -12.84 23.90
CA VAL A 108 -4.00 -14.18 24.33
C VAL A 108 -3.68 -15.10 23.16
N ASN A 109 -4.33 -14.90 22.01
CA ASN A 109 -4.06 -15.62 20.77
C ASN A 109 -2.94 -15.00 19.91
N ASN A 110 -2.04 -14.20 20.52
CA ASN A 110 -0.92 -13.52 19.87
C ASN A 110 -1.34 -12.54 18.75
N ILE A 111 -2.56 -12.00 18.79
CA ILE A 111 -2.93 -10.87 17.96
C ILE A 111 -2.44 -9.60 18.64
N VAL A 112 -1.39 -9.04 18.10
CA VAL A 112 -0.66 -7.92 18.73
C VAL A 112 -1.04 -6.56 18.17
N GLY A 113 -1.92 -6.52 17.16
CA GLY A 113 -2.36 -5.28 16.53
C GLY A 113 -3.46 -5.48 15.49
N ILE A 114 -4.02 -4.37 15.05
CA ILE A 114 -5.05 -4.29 14.02
C ILE A 114 -4.56 -3.38 12.90
N MET A 115 -4.64 -3.85 11.66
CA MET A 115 -4.41 -3.04 10.46
C MET A 115 -5.74 -2.36 10.08
N GLY A 116 -5.68 -1.07 9.84
CA GLY A 116 -6.78 -0.29 9.31
C GLY A 116 -7.05 -0.65 7.84
N VAL A 117 -8.28 -0.41 7.42
CA VAL A 117 -8.73 -0.63 6.04
C VAL A 117 -8.97 0.71 5.38
N PHE A 118 -8.52 0.86 4.14
CA PHE A 118 -8.82 2.06 3.36
C PHE A 118 -10.33 2.25 3.28
N ALA A 119 -10.82 3.47 3.50
CA ALA A 119 -12.24 3.75 3.35
C ALA A 119 -12.68 3.53 1.88
N PRO A 120 -13.89 3.00 1.64
CA PRO A 120 -14.38 2.77 0.28
C PRO A 120 -14.58 4.06 -0.52
N THR A 121 -14.71 5.19 0.19
CA THR A 121 -14.82 6.53 -0.39
C THR A 121 -13.53 7.29 -0.15
N GLY A 122 -12.80 7.58 -1.21
CA GLY A 122 -11.58 8.41 -1.13
C GLY A 122 -11.88 9.92 -1.11
N PRO A 123 -10.84 10.75 -1.13
CA PRO A 123 -10.99 12.20 -1.14
C PRO A 123 -11.72 12.63 -2.42
N ARG A 124 -12.85 13.34 -2.28
CA ARG A 124 -13.71 13.79 -3.40
C ARG A 124 -12.98 14.65 -4.46
N LYS A 125 -11.88 15.29 -4.07
CA LYS A 125 -11.09 16.18 -4.94
C LYS A 125 -10.10 15.47 -5.86
N SER A 126 -9.85 14.16 -5.69
CA SER A 126 -8.91 13.39 -6.51
C SER A 126 -9.53 12.06 -6.95
N PRO A 127 -10.04 11.99 -8.19
CA PRO A 127 -10.62 10.74 -8.74
C PRO A 127 -9.65 9.56 -8.69
N VAL A 128 -8.36 9.79 -8.96
CA VAL A 128 -7.33 8.74 -8.92
C VAL A 128 -7.06 8.24 -7.50
N ALA A 129 -7.00 9.15 -6.52
CA ALA A 129 -6.85 8.77 -5.12
C ALA A 129 -8.11 8.06 -4.59
N SER A 130 -9.30 8.50 -5.01
CA SER A 130 -10.57 7.86 -4.70
C SER A 130 -10.61 6.42 -5.23
N TYR A 131 -10.22 6.24 -6.49
CA TYR A 131 -10.06 4.92 -7.10
C TYR A 131 -9.10 4.03 -6.27
N LYS A 132 -7.93 4.56 -5.90
CA LYS A 132 -6.92 3.79 -5.15
C LYS A 132 -7.40 3.38 -3.77
N ASN A 133 -8.10 4.27 -3.04
CA ASN A 133 -8.73 3.93 -1.76
C ASN A 133 -9.76 2.80 -1.93
N MET A 134 -10.64 2.91 -2.93
CA MET A 134 -11.66 1.90 -3.19
C MET A 134 -11.06 0.56 -3.60
N GLN A 135 -10.05 0.57 -4.46
CA GLN A 135 -9.32 -0.63 -4.86
C GLN A 135 -8.70 -1.33 -3.65
N ARG A 136 -7.99 -0.57 -2.81
CA ARG A 136 -7.37 -1.10 -1.60
C ARG A 136 -8.39 -1.63 -0.60
N HIS A 137 -9.50 -0.93 -0.41
CA HIS A 137 -10.62 -1.44 0.38
C HIS A 137 -11.10 -2.79 -0.12
N TYR A 138 -11.36 -2.89 -1.42
CA TYR A 138 -11.83 -4.11 -2.06
C TYR A 138 -10.82 -5.26 -1.88
N GLU A 139 -9.54 -5.01 -2.14
CA GLU A 139 -8.46 -6.00 -2.01
C GLU A 139 -8.35 -6.53 -0.57
N ILE A 140 -8.28 -5.64 0.43
CA ILE A 140 -8.16 -6.06 1.84
C ILE A 140 -9.39 -6.84 2.29
N LYS A 141 -10.59 -6.40 1.93
CA LYS A 141 -11.84 -7.09 2.29
C LYS A 141 -11.95 -8.49 1.68
N ALA A 142 -11.30 -8.74 0.54
CA ALA A 142 -11.26 -10.05 -0.11
C ALA A 142 -10.17 -10.98 0.48
N MET A 143 -9.26 -10.47 1.32
CA MET A 143 -8.21 -11.27 1.94
C MET A 143 -8.74 -12.12 3.09
N ARG A 144 -7.97 -13.15 3.45
CA ARG A 144 -8.16 -13.87 4.72
C ARG A 144 -7.77 -12.99 5.91
N ASN A 145 -8.24 -13.31 7.09
CA ASN A 145 -7.89 -12.61 8.32
C ASN A 145 -7.25 -13.59 9.32
N PRO A 146 -5.97 -13.50 9.64
CA PRO A 146 -4.99 -12.43 9.34
C PRO A 146 -4.70 -12.23 7.86
N PRO A 147 -4.37 -10.99 7.43
CA PRO A 147 -4.13 -10.67 6.03
C PRO A 147 -2.83 -11.29 5.51
N GLU A 148 -2.75 -11.47 4.21
CA GLU A 148 -1.56 -12.02 3.53
C GLU A 148 -0.56 -10.92 3.17
N THR A 149 -1.02 -9.69 3.00
CA THR A 149 -0.21 -8.49 2.81
C THR A 149 -0.54 -7.47 3.90
N PHE A 150 0.44 -6.66 4.22
CA PHE A 150 0.34 -5.65 5.26
C PHE A 150 0.52 -4.25 4.68
N SER A 151 -0.21 -3.29 5.22
CA SER A 151 -0.03 -1.86 4.91
C SER A 151 0.28 -1.11 6.20
N SER A 152 1.37 -0.37 6.19
CA SER A 152 1.79 0.46 7.31
C SER A 152 1.12 1.84 7.36
N SER A 153 0.24 2.16 6.41
CA SER A 153 -0.40 3.48 6.33
C SER A 153 -1.28 3.83 7.52
N CYS A 154 -1.92 2.81 8.13
CA CYS A 154 -2.66 2.99 9.39
C CYS A 154 -2.79 1.64 10.11
N PHE A 155 -2.15 1.48 11.26
CA PHE A 155 -2.26 0.25 12.07
C PHE A 155 -1.89 0.50 13.51
N THR A 156 -2.43 -0.34 14.40
CA THR A 156 -2.02 -0.40 15.80
C THR A 156 -1.17 -1.62 16.06
N ILE A 157 -0.31 -1.54 17.06
CA ILE A 157 0.49 -2.65 17.55
C ILE A 157 0.92 -2.40 18.99
N THR A 158 1.15 -3.47 19.77
CA THR A 158 1.80 -3.31 21.07
C THR A 158 3.26 -2.90 20.88
N LYS A 159 3.74 -1.94 21.69
CA LYS A 159 5.14 -1.51 21.67
C LYS A 159 6.09 -2.68 21.90
N GLU A 160 5.72 -3.60 22.78
CA GLU A 160 6.51 -4.81 23.06
C GLU A 160 6.73 -5.67 21.81
N ALA A 161 5.66 -6.02 21.09
CA ALA A 161 5.78 -6.83 19.86
C ALA A 161 6.57 -6.10 18.77
N TYR A 162 6.35 -4.78 18.63
CA TYR A 162 7.09 -3.94 17.71
C TYR A 162 8.61 -3.99 17.96
N LEU A 163 9.01 -3.77 19.21
CA LEU A 163 10.43 -3.79 19.63
C LEU A 163 11.03 -5.19 19.57
N LYS A 164 10.29 -6.24 19.94
CA LYS A 164 10.73 -7.64 19.76
C LYS A 164 11.03 -7.97 18.29
N CYS A 165 10.36 -7.31 17.35
CA CYS A 165 10.61 -7.45 15.92
C CYS A 165 11.68 -6.46 15.41
N SER A 166 12.33 -5.67 16.28
CA SER A 166 13.33 -4.66 15.92
C SER A 166 12.77 -3.55 15.00
N GLY A 167 11.47 -3.27 15.07
CA GLY A 167 10.81 -2.25 14.24
C GLY A 167 10.92 -2.51 12.74
N PHE A 168 10.85 -1.44 11.93
CA PHE A 168 11.08 -1.49 10.49
C PHE A 168 12.57 -1.63 10.19
N ASN A 169 12.91 -2.36 9.13
CA ASN A 169 14.29 -2.49 8.67
C ASN A 169 14.71 -1.24 7.88
N GLU A 170 15.59 -0.44 8.48
CA GLU A 170 16.04 0.85 7.92
C GLU A 170 16.86 0.71 6.62
N ALA A 171 17.43 -0.48 6.36
CA ALA A 171 18.13 -0.76 5.11
C ALA A 171 17.22 -0.68 3.86
N PHE A 172 15.91 -0.77 4.05
CA PHE A 172 14.93 -0.56 2.97
C PHE A 172 14.79 0.92 2.59
N GLY A 173 15.14 1.86 3.47
CA GLY A 173 15.13 3.29 3.18
C GLY A 173 13.76 3.77 2.68
N LYS A 174 13.71 4.19 1.40
CA LYS A 174 12.50 4.70 0.74
C LYS A 174 11.82 3.67 -0.19
N THR A 175 12.19 2.40 -0.11
CA THR A 175 11.59 1.35 -0.95
C THR A 175 10.19 0.98 -0.45
N PRO A 176 9.20 0.77 -1.35
CA PRO A 176 7.79 0.58 -0.96
C PRO A 176 7.46 -0.86 -0.52
N THR A 177 8.36 -1.56 0.18
CA THR A 177 8.16 -2.96 0.64
C THR A 177 8.60 -3.20 2.07
N GLU A 178 9.01 -2.15 2.79
CA GLU A 178 9.44 -2.23 4.19
C GLU A 178 8.33 -2.74 5.11
N ASP A 179 7.07 -2.48 4.76
CA ASP A 179 5.89 -2.91 5.50
C ASP A 179 5.69 -4.43 5.45
N ASN A 180 5.80 -5.03 4.26
CA ASN A 180 5.65 -6.48 4.10
C ASN A 180 6.84 -7.25 4.70
N GLU A 181 8.05 -6.69 4.68
CA GLU A 181 9.23 -7.24 5.33
C GLU A 181 9.04 -7.25 6.86
N PHE A 182 8.59 -6.14 7.43
CA PHE A 182 8.28 -6.05 8.85
C PHE A 182 7.21 -7.07 9.26
N TYR A 183 6.11 -7.16 8.50
CA TYR A 183 5.03 -8.10 8.76
C TYR A 183 5.49 -9.57 8.67
N PHE A 184 6.38 -9.88 7.73
CA PHE A 184 6.97 -11.21 7.62
C PHE A 184 7.80 -11.58 8.87
N ARG A 185 8.68 -10.69 9.35
CA ARG A 185 9.45 -10.92 10.60
C ARG A 185 8.55 -11.08 11.81
N LEU A 186 7.49 -10.27 11.89
CA LEU A 186 6.49 -10.34 12.94
C LEU A 186 5.80 -11.71 12.94
N SER A 187 5.39 -12.19 11.78
CA SER A 187 4.74 -13.50 11.61
C SER A 187 5.68 -14.66 11.94
N LYS A 188 6.96 -14.58 11.57
CA LYS A 188 8.00 -15.58 11.95
C LYS A 188 8.17 -15.72 13.47
N LYS A 189 7.93 -14.65 14.21
CA LYS A 189 7.96 -14.66 15.70
C LYS A 189 6.66 -15.14 16.34
N GLY A 190 5.69 -15.60 15.55
CA GLY A 190 4.39 -16.08 16.04
C GLY A 190 3.38 -14.99 16.38
N PHE A 191 3.69 -13.73 16.12
CA PHE A 191 2.77 -12.63 16.27
C PHE A 191 1.86 -12.50 15.05
N ARG A 192 0.66 -11.98 15.24
CA ARG A 192 -0.33 -11.76 14.17
C ARG A 192 -0.93 -10.37 14.26
N ILE A 193 -1.15 -9.75 13.10
CA ILE A 193 -1.98 -8.56 12.94
C ILE A 193 -3.23 -8.98 12.18
N LYS A 194 -4.41 -8.60 12.64
CA LYS A 194 -5.68 -8.74 11.92
C LYS A 194 -6.00 -7.43 11.21
N TYR A 195 -6.94 -7.43 10.28
CA TYR A 195 -7.60 -6.21 9.84
C TYR A 195 -9.02 -6.15 10.41
N ASN A 196 -9.54 -4.91 10.57
CA ASN A 196 -10.91 -4.68 10.95
C ASN A 196 -11.52 -3.64 10.00
N THR A 197 -12.63 -3.97 9.34
CA THR A 197 -13.28 -3.10 8.35
C THR A 197 -13.92 -1.86 8.97
N GLU A 198 -14.18 -1.88 10.27
CA GLU A 198 -14.70 -0.72 11.01
C GLU A 198 -13.59 0.23 11.46
N PHE A 199 -12.34 -0.27 11.60
CA PHE A 199 -11.17 0.56 11.70
C PHE A 199 -10.73 1.00 10.31
N ASN A 200 -11.37 2.03 9.77
CA ASN A 200 -11.11 2.52 8.43
C ASN A 200 -10.52 3.93 8.45
N PHE A 201 -9.78 4.26 7.41
CA PHE A 201 -9.13 5.56 7.22
C PHE A 201 -9.21 6.02 5.77
N ILE A 202 -9.22 7.33 5.57
CA ILE A 202 -9.15 7.96 4.25
C ILE A 202 -7.69 8.31 3.97
N HIS A 203 -7.15 7.83 2.87
CA HIS A 203 -5.81 8.19 2.41
C HIS A 203 -5.92 9.33 1.41
N ASN A 204 -5.48 10.52 1.79
CA ASN A 204 -5.64 11.76 1.01
C ASN A 204 -4.46 12.03 0.06
N LYS A 205 -3.70 11.00 -0.28
CA LYS A 205 -2.56 11.14 -1.19
C LYS A 205 -2.96 11.85 -2.48
N HIS A 206 -2.29 12.96 -2.79
CA HIS A 206 -2.43 13.59 -4.10
C HIS A 206 -1.81 12.69 -5.17
N LEU A 207 -2.65 11.99 -5.90
CA LEU A 207 -2.21 11.02 -6.91
C LEU A 207 -2.69 11.47 -8.29
N SER A 208 -1.75 11.80 -9.17
CA SER A 208 -1.99 11.98 -10.60
C SER A 208 -1.95 10.63 -11.33
N ILE A 209 -2.43 10.58 -12.57
CA ILE A 209 -2.32 9.38 -13.42
C ILE A 209 -0.85 8.96 -13.58
N LYS A 210 0.07 9.92 -13.77
CA LYS A 210 1.52 9.65 -13.82
C LYS A 210 2.05 9.10 -12.49
N GLY A 211 1.54 9.63 -11.38
CA GLY A 211 1.86 9.15 -10.03
C GLY A 211 1.36 7.72 -9.80
N LEU A 212 0.13 7.42 -10.22
CA LEU A 212 -0.43 6.07 -10.18
C LEU A 212 0.46 5.07 -10.93
N PHE A 213 0.80 5.38 -12.18
CA PHE A 213 1.69 4.54 -12.98
C PHE A 213 3.05 4.31 -12.30
N ARG A 214 3.68 5.40 -11.83
CA ARG A 214 4.98 5.32 -11.15
C ARG A 214 4.92 4.46 -9.87
N ASP A 215 3.91 4.66 -9.04
CA ASP A 215 3.77 3.94 -7.78
C ASP A 215 3.58 2.43 -8.02
N ASP A 216 2.76 2.04 -8.99
CA ASP A 216 2.52 0.63 -9.29
C ASP A 216 3.70 -0.02 -10.04
N TYR A 217 4.39 0.74 -10.89
CA TYR A 217 5.66 0.32 -11.51
C TYR A 217 6.73 0.00 -10.46
N LEU A 218 6.96 0.91 -9.50
CA LEU A 218 7.95 0.71 -8.44
C LEU A 218 7.56 -0.44 -7.50
N ARG A 219 6.27 -0.55 -7.18
CA ARG A 219 5.74 -1.65 -6.37
C ARG A 219 5.95 -3.00 -7.03
N ALA A 220 5.69 -3.10 -8.32
CA ALA A 220 5.88 -4.34 -9.07
C ALA A 220 7.36 -4.77 -9.11
N LYS A 221 8.29 -3.82 -9.29
CA LYS A 221 9.73 -4.09 -9.16
C LYS A 221 10.10 -4.61 -7.77
N ALA A 222 9.59 -3.97 -6.73
CA ALA A 222 9.88 -4.32 -5.34
C ALA A 222 9.30 -5.69 -4.94
N ILE A 223 8.12 -6.07 -5.45
CA ILE A 223 7.54 -7.40 -5.23
C ILE A 223 8.48 -8.50 -5.75
N ILE A 224 8.99 -8.38 -6.98
CA ILE A 224 9.93 -9.37 -7.54
C ILE A 224 11.20 -9.48 -6.70
N LEU A 225 11.80 -8.35 -6.29
CA LEU A 225 12.98 -8.37 -5.44
C LEU A 225 12.72 -9.05 -4.08
N ASN A 226 11.54 -8.83 -3.50
CA ASN A 226 11.11 -9.45 -2.26
C ASN A 226 10.92 -10.97 -2.41
N ILE A 227 10.31 -11.42 -3.53
CA ILE A 227 10.17 -12.85 -3.87
C ILE A 227 11.54 -13.50 -3.99
N LEU A 228 12.44 -12.89 -4.75
CA LEU A 228 13.79 -13.44 -4.99
C LEU A 228 14.62 -13.48 -3.71
N GLY A 229 14.50 -12.47 -2.85
CA GLY A 229 15.13 -12.47 -1.52
C GLY A 229 14.66 -13.63 -0.65
N ARG A 230 13.38 -14.01 -0.74
CA ARG A 230 12.79 -15.12 0.02
C ARG A 230 13.10 -16.50 -0.57
N LEU A 231 13.45 -16.61 -1.86
CA LEU A 231 13.84 -17.89 -2.49
C LEU A 231 15.14 -18.48 -1.91
N GLY A 232 15.98 -17.64 -1.32
CA GLY A 232 17.22 -18.08 -0.61
C GLY A 232 16.99 -18.52 0.83
N GLU A 233 15.77 -18.39 1.37
CA GLU A 233 15.43 -18.73 2.75
C GLU A 233 14.95 -20.19 2.92
N PRO A 234 15.01 -20.77 4.15
CA PRO A 234 14.56 -22.13 4.42
C PRO A 234 13.10 -22.36 4.00
N ARG A 235 12.79 -23.63 3.62
CA ARG A 235 11.44 -24.06 3.20
C ARG A 235 10.35 -23.55 4.15
N GLY A 236 9.37 -22.78 3.63
CA GLY A 236 8.26 -22.21 4.37
C GLY A 236 8.16 -20.68 4.32
N ALA A 237 9.18 -19.99 3.79
CA ALA A 237 9.17 -18.53 3.64
C ALA A 237 8.19 -18.02 2.56
N LEU A 238 7.87 -18.85 1.57
CA LEU A 238 6.92 -18.60 0.50
C LEU A 238 5.80 -19.65 0.55
N LYS A 239 4.58 -19.21 0.79
CA LYS A 239 3.42 -20.10 0.69
C LYS A 239 3.03 -20.28 -0.77
N MET A 240 2.69 -21.50 -1.17
CA MET A 240 2.33 -21.82 -2.56
C MET A 240 1.12 -21.01 -3.05
N ASP A 241 0.16 -20.75 -2.19
CA ASP A 241 -1.01 -19.93 -2.49
C ASP A 241 -0.67 -18.45 -2.75
N GLU A 242 0.35 -17.90 -2.08
CA GLU A 242 0.89 -16.56 -2.39
C GLU A 242 1.52 -16.54 -3.80
N VAL A 243 2.35 -17.55 -4.11
CA VAL A 243 3.00 -17.66 -5.42
C VAL A 243 1.96 -17.79 -6.54
N ILE A 244 0.98 -18.68 -6.37
CA ILE A 244 -0.11 -18.88 -7.34
C ILE A 244 -0.87 -17.57 -7.57
N ARG A 245 -1.19 -16.83 -6.51
CA ARG A 245 -1.88 -15.55 -6.63
C ARG A 245 -1.07 -14.54 -7.44
N TRP A 246 0.22 -14.36 -7.13
CA TRP A 246 1.09 -13.45 -7.89
C TRP A 246 1.22 -13.86 -9.35
N VAL A 247 1.31 -15.16 -9.63
CA VAL A 247 1.31 -15.66 -11.02
C VAL A 247 -0.01 -15.32 -11.71
N LEU A 248 -1.16 -15.51 -11.04
CA LEU A 248 -2.47 -15.16 -11.60
C LEU A 248 -2.62 -13.66 -11.83
N GLU A 249 -2.14 -12.82 -10.90
CA GLU A 249 -2.12 -11.36 -11.07
C GLU A 249 -1.23 -10.94 -12.24
N LEU A 250 -0.04 -11.52 -12.38
CA LEU A 250 0.85 -11.28 -13.50
C LEU A 250 0.21 -11.70 -14.83
N LEU A 251 -0.38 -12.89 -14.90
CA LEU A 251 -1.07 -13.38 -16.10
C LEU A 251 -2.26 -12.47 -16.45
N SER A 252 -3.05 -12.05 -15.48
CA SER A 252 -4.18 -11.13 -15.71
C SER A 252 -3.68 -9.78 -16.24
N GLY A 253 -2.55 -9.28 -15.74
CA GLY A 253 -1.89 -8.07 -16.21
C GLY A 253 -1.42 -8.21 -17.66
N ILE A 254 -0.73 -9.30 -18.00
CA ILE A 254 -0.25 -9.58 -19.36
C ILE A 254 -1.42 -9.68 -20.36
N ILE A 255 -2.48 -10.42 -20.01
CA ILE A 255 -3.67 -10.55 -20.86
C ILE A 255 -4.33 -9.17 -21.05
N SER A 256 -4.39 -8.34 -20.02
CA SER A 256 -4.94 -6.98 -20.12
C SER A 256 -4.12 -6.08 -21.03
N VAL A 257 -2.78 -6.14 -20.95
CA VAL A 257 -1.87 -5.39 -21.85
C VAL A 257 -2.05 -5.83 -23.31
N ILE A 258 -2.10 -7.14 -23.55
CA ILE A 258 -2.33 -7.69 -24.89
C ILE A 258 -3.69 -7.24 -25.43
N SER A 259 -4.76 -7.32 -24.61
CA SER A 259 -6.10 -6.91 -24.99
C SER A 259 -6.18 -5.41 -25.29
N LEU A 260 -5.52 -4.55 -24.50
CA LEU A 260 -5.43 -3.11 -24.76
C LEU A 260 -4.70 -2.82 -26.08
N SER A 261 -3.61 -3.53 -26.35
CA SER A 261 -2.88 -3.40 -27.62
C SER A 261 -3.72 -3.83 -28.81
N LEU A 262 -4.47 -4.93 -28.68
CA LEU A 262 -5.40 -5.41 -29.70
C LEU A 262 -6.55 -4.41 -29.94
N ILE A 263 -7.09 -3.78 -28.89
CA ILE A 263 -8.10 -2.72 -29.03
C ILE A 263 -7.54 -1.57 -29.87
N ALA A 264 -6.34 -1.07 -29.53
CA ALA A 264 -5.72 0.04 -30.23
C ALA A 264 -5.44 -0.29 -31.71
N ILE A 265 -4.86 -1.46 -31.97
CA ILE A 265 -4.57 -1.93 -33.34
C ILE A 265 -5.86 -2.13 -34.13
N SER A 266 -6.88 -2.75 -33.55
CA SER A 266 -8.15 -3.02 -34.19
C SER A 266 -8.92 -1.73 -34.53
N LEU A 267 -8.92 -0.74 -33.63
CA LEU A 267 -9.54 0.55 -33.89
C LEU A 267 -8.81 1.33 -34.99
N LEU A 268 -7.48 1.27 -34.98
CA LEU A 268 -6.66 1.86 -36.03
C LEU A 268 -6.93 1.18 -37.39
N ALA A 269 -6.93 -0.15 -37.46
CA ALA A 269 -7.23 -0.90 -38.67
C ALA A 269 -8.66 -0.66 -39.17
N PHE A 270 -9.64 -0.52 -38.25
CA PHE A 270 -11.00 -0.17 -38.61
C PHE A 270 -11.09 1.23 -39.24
N SER A 271 -10.32 2.22 -38.75
CA SER A 271 -10.30 3.57 -39.33
C SER A 271 -9.77 3.61 -40.78
N PHE A 272 -8.94 2.67 -41.16
CA PHE A 272 -8.43 2.58 -42.53
C PHE A 272 -9.27 1.69 -43.46
N SER A 273 -9.85 0.60 -42.95
CA SER A 273 -10.51 -0.43 -43.76
C SER A 273 -12.03 -0.42 -43.68
N ASN A 274 -12.63 0.25 -42.70
CA ASN A 274 -14.04 0.17 -42.33
C ASN A 274 -14.57 -1.27 -42.12
N SER A 275 -13.68 -2.25 -41.91
CA SER A 275 -14.07 -3.64 -41.76
C SER A 275 -14.65 -3.93 -40.38
N ILE A 276 -15.86 -4.45 -40.32
CA ILE A 276 -16.56 -4.82 -39.09
C ILE A 276 -15.77 -5.83 -38.23
N ILE A 277 -14.89 -6.60 -38.82
CA ILE A 277 -14.05 -7.62 -38.14
C ILE A 277 -13.15 -6.93 -37.10
N PHE A 278 -12.55 -5.80 -37.47
CA PHE A 278 -11.71 -5.05 -36.53
C PHE A 278 -12.51 -4.44 -35.37
N LEU A 279 -13.72 -3.97 -35.63
CA LEU A 279 -14.60 -3.49 -34.58
C LEU A 279 -15.00 -4.62 -33.62
N LEU A 280 -15.35 -5.79 -34.13
CA LEU A 280 -15.65 -6.98 -33.33
C LEU A 280 -14.45 -7.44 -32.51
N SER A 281 -13.24 -7.40 -33.08
CA SER A 281 -12.00 -7.71 -32.34
C SER A 281 -11.75 -6.75 -31.17
N ALA A 282 -11.98 -5.45 -31.37
CA ALA A 282 -11.87 -4.46 -30.29
C ALA A 282 -12.89 -4.71 -29.18
N ILE A 283 -14.16 -4.98 -29.53
CA ILE A 283 -15.23 -5.30 -28.58
C ILE A 283 -14.91 -6.57 -27.78
N PHE A 284 -14.44 -7.63 -28.45
CA PHE A 284 -14.06 -8.89 -27.80
C PHE A 284 -12.89 -8.68 -26.81
N SER A 285 -11.88 -7.91 -27.21
CA SER A 285 -10.75 -7.58 -26.31
C SER A 285 -11.19 -6.75 -25.09
N ALA A 286 -12.11 -5.81 -25.28
CA ALA A 286 -12.70 -5.05 -24.16
C ALA A 286 -13.50 -5.96 -23.21
N PHE A 287 -14.22 -6.94 -23.78
CA PHE A 287 -14.93 -7.94 -22.97
C PHE A 287 -13.97 -8.78 -22.12
N ILE A 288 -12.82 -9.19 -22.65
CA ILE A 288 -11.80 -9.93 -21.88
C ILE A 288 -11.33 -9.11 -20.68
N ILE A 289 -11.00 -7.82 -20.87
CA ILE A 289 -10.57 -6.95 -19.76
C ILE A 289 -11.70 -6.84 -18.72
N GLY A 290 -12.94 -6.67 -19.17
CA GLY A 290 -14.11 -6.63 -18.30
C GLY A 290 -14.30 -7.92 -17.50
N ALA A 291 -14.15 -9.08 -18.14
CA ALA A 291 -14.29 -10.38 -17.51
C ALA A 291 -13.23 -10.64 -16.43
N ILE A 292 -11.96 -10.29 -16.71
CA ILE A 292 -10.86 -10.43 -15.74
C ILE A 292 -11.10 -9.56 -14.51
N ASN A 293 -11.66 -8.36 -14.68
CA ASN A 293 -11.90 -7.40 -13.61
C ASN A 293 -13.35 -7.45 -13.07
N TYR A 294 -14.16 -8.42 -13.46
CA TYR A 294 -15.61 -8.45 -13.23
C TYR A 294 -16.00 -8.16 -11.78
N LYS A 295 -15.40 -8.84 -10.81
CA LYS A 295 -15.74 -8.68 -9.39
C LYS A 295 -15.47 -7.26 -8.89
N PHE A 296 -14.35 -6.68 -9.28
CA PHE A 296 -14.00 -5.30 -8.93
C PHE A 296 -14.92 -4.27 -9.62
N LEU A 297 -15.23 -4.51 -10.89
CA LEU A 297 -16.15 -3.64 -11.64
C LEU A 297 -17.57 -3.71 -11.10
N GLN A 298 -18.04 -4.89 -10.70
CA GLN A 298 -19.33 -5.04 -10.03
C GLN A 298 -19.36 -4.28 -8.69
N TYR A 299 -18.26 -4.33 -7.92
CA TYR A 299 -18.13 -3.56 -6.70
C TYR A 299 -18.16 -2.05 -6.99
N SER A 300 -17.40 -1.57 -7.99
CA SER A 300 -17.38 -0.17 -8.41
C SER A 300 -18.75 0.31 -8.88
N PHE A 301 -19.47 -0.52 -9.63
CA PHE A 301 -20.85 -0.22 -10.06
C PHE A 301 -21.80 -0.02 -8.88
N LYS A 302 -21.73 -0.89 -7.87
CA LYS A 302 -22.53 -0.77 -6.64
C LYS A 302 -22.24 0.52 -5.87
N CYS A 303 -21.01 1.02 -5.93
CA CYS A 303 -20.60 2.24 -5.23
C CYS A 303 -20.97 3.54 -5.96
N GLY A 304 -21.04 3.55 -7.29
CA GLY A 304 -21.27 4.80 -8.04
C GLY A 304 -21.75 4.63 -9.48
N GLY A 305 -22.37 3.49 -9.80
CA GLY A 305 -22.99 3.23 -11.09
C GLY A 305 -22.01 3.10 -12.27
N VAL A 306 -22.53 3.23 -13.48
CA VAL A 306 -21.79 3.01 -14.74
C VAL A 306 -20.60 3.96 -14.87
N MET A 307 -20.76 5.23 -14.52
CA MET A 307 -19.71 6.24 -14.67
C MET A 307 -18.48 5.93 -13.83
N LEU A 308 -18.68 5.52 -12.58
CA LEU A 308 -17.57 5.13 -11.70
C LEU A 308 -16.92 3.83 -12.17
N MET A 309 -17.72 2.86 -12.60
CA MET A 309 -17.24 1.60 -13.14
C MET A 309 -16.34 1.80 -14.36
N THR A 310 -16.73 2.64 -15.33
CA THR A 310 -15.93 2.91 -16.53
C THR A 310 -14.64 3.66 -16.20
N ALA A 311 -14.69 4.68 -15.34
CA ALA A 311 -13.50 5.39 -14.87
C ALA A 311 -12.51 4.44 -14.17
N HIS A 312 -13.00 3.53 -13.32
CA HIS A 312 -12.18 2.55 -12.64
C HIS A 312 -11.58 1.50 -13.58
N LEU A 313 -12.29 1.10 -14.62
CA LEU A 313 -11.75 0.20 -15.64
C LEU A 313 -10.54 0.81 -16.35
N LEU A 314 -10.62 2.10 -16.71
CA LEU A 314 -9.50 2.81 -17.33
C LEU A 314 -8.29 2.93 -16.38
N LEU A 315 -8.52 3.32 -15.12
CA LEU A 315 -7.44 3.43 -14.14
C LEU A 315 -6.80 2.08 -13.82
N ARG A 316 -7.62 1.01 -13.72
CA ARG A 316 -7.13 -0.36 -13.53
C ARG A 316 -6.27 -0.83 -14.72
N SER A 317 -6.64 -0.46 -15.92
CA SER A 317 -5.83 -0.75 -17.12
C SER A 317 -4.45 -0.10 -17.06
N ILE A 318 -4.37 1.14 -16.59
CA ILE A 318 -3.10 1.87 -16.39
C ILE A 318 -2.22 1.16 -15.35
N GLU A 319 -2.78 0.74 -14.23
CA GLU A 319 -2.06 -0.02 -13.20
C GLU A 319 -1.49 -1.34 -13.74
N MET A 320 -2.29 -2.08 -14.51
CA MET A 320 -1.86 -3.35 -15.09
C MET A 320 -0.68 -3.16 -16.06
N VAL A 321 -0.72 -2.11 -16.89
CA VAL A 321 0.40 -1.76 -17.77
C VAL A 321 1.64 -1.41 -16.95
N ALA A 322 1.49 -0.60 -15.90
CA ALA A 322 2.59 -0.21 -15.02
C ALA A 322 3.23 -1.42 -14.32
N ALA A 323 2.41 -2.33 -13.79
CA ALA A 323 2.87 -3.53 -13.11
C ALA A 323 3.65 -4.46 -14.05
N VAL A 324 3.11 -4.77 -15.23
CA VAL A 324 3.80 -5.60 -16.25
C VAL A 324 5.11 -4.96 -16.69
N THR A 325 5.13 -3.65 -16.92
CA THR A 325 6.35 -2.92 -17.29
C THR A 325 7.39 -2.98 -16.17
N GLY A 326 7.00 -2.75 -14.92
CA GLY A 326 7.89 -2.82 -13.77
C GLY A 326 8.51 -4.20 -13.58
N MET A 327 7.70 -5.27 -13.68
CA MET A 327 8.17 -6.65 -13.58
C MET A 327 9.11 -7.02 -14.73
N SER A 328 8.78 -6.61 -15.96
CA SER A 328 9.62 -6.88 -17.13
C SER A 328 10.99 -6.22 -17.02
N VAL A 329 11.03 -4.94 -16.63
CA VAL A 329 12.28 -4.19 -16.48
C VAL A 329 13.19 -4.81 -15.41
N ILE A 330 12.67 -5.14 -14.23
CA ILE A 330 13.50 -5.75 -13.18
C ILE A 330 13.99 -7.15 -13.57
N SER A 331 13.15 -7.94 -14.25
CA SER A 331 13.56 -9.27 -14.73
C SER A 331 14.71 -9.15 -15.72
N PHE A 332 14.65 -8.17 -16.63
CA PHE A 332 15.71 -7.87 -17.58
C PHE A 332 16.99 -7.40 -16.87
N GLU A 333 16.91 -6.43 -15.95
CA GLU A 333 18.04 -5.97 -15.14
C GLU A 333 18.75 -7.12 -14.42
N LEU A 334 18.00 -8.06 -13.86
CA LEU A 334 18.54 -9.22 -13.16
C LEU A 334 19.23 -10.22 -14.10
N LEU A 335 18.66 -10.46 -15.28
CA LEU A 335 19.29 -11.30 -16.31
C LEU A 335 20.63 -10.73 -16.76
N PHE A 336 20.71 -9.41 -17.00
CA PHE A 336 21.96 -8.75 -17.38
C PHE A 336 23.01 -8.75 -16.27
N LYS A 337 22.61 -8.52 -15.01
CA LYS A 337 23.53 -8.63 -13.87
C LYS A 337 24.11 -10.04 -13.74
N LYS A 338 23.28 -11.08 -13.92
CA LYS A 338 23.72 -12.48 -13.90
C LYS A 338 24.64 -12.79 -15.09
N ALA A 339 24.33 -12.32 -16.28
CA ALA A 339 25.16 -12.48 -17.47
C ALA A 339 26.57 -11.84 -17.28
N LYS A 340 26.62 -10.62 -16.75
CA LYS A 340 27.85 -9.89 -16.47
C LYS A 340 28.70 -10.58 -15.38
N TYR A 341 28.07 -11.16 -14.36
CA TYR A 341 28.75 -11.94 -13.33
C TYR A 341 29.36 -13.23 -13.90
N VAL A 342 28.66 -13.92 -14.79
CA VAL A 342 29.16 -15.13 -15.46
C VAL A 342 30.30 -14.80 -16.42
N SER A 343 30.21 -13.71 -17.21
CA SER A 343 31.29 -13.29 -18.13
C SER A 343 32.58 -12.94 -17.36
N ASN A 344 32.48 -12.17 -16.28
CA ASN A 344 33.65 -11.79 -15.47
C ASN A 344 34.33 -12.99 -14.79
N ASN A 345 33.59 -14.06 -14.48
CA ASN A 345 34.14 -15.28 -13.90
C ASN A 345 34.66 -16.28 -14.94
N SER A 346 34.29 -16.13 -16.21
CA SER A 346 34.84 -16.95 -17.32
C SER A 346 36.16 -16.40 -17.86
N GLU A 347 36.43 -15.09 -17.70
CA GLU A 347 37.68 -14.48 -18.07
C GLU A 347 38.82 -14.67 -17.03
N ASN A 348 38.46 -15.11 -15.82
CA ASN A 348 39.40 -15.39 -14.71
C ASN A 348 39.71 -16.89 -14.52
N LYS A 349 39.36 -17.74 -15.47
CA LYS A 349 39.75 -19.14 -15.57
C LYS A 349 40.60 -19.38 -16.82
#